data_226d547926f60d53ec98f929fc8716c1
#
_entry.id   226d547926f60d53ec98f929fc8716c1
#
_cell.length_a   1.000
_cell.length_b   1.000
_cell.length_c   1.000
_cell.angle_alpha   90.00
_cell.angle_beta   90.00
_cell.angle_gamma   90.00
#
_symmetry.space_group_name_H-M   'P 1'
#
loop_
_entity.id
_entity.type
_entity.pdbx_description
1 polymer ?
#
loop_
_entity_poly.entity_id
_entity_poly.type
_entity_poly.pdbx_seq_one_letter_code
_entity_poly.pdbx_strand_id
1 'polypeptide(L)'
;PGRGVVAAVAPTTPSAKPVAATIANRVKSAGAAPGVLGADIMDAATGETLYQSGQNSLLTPASNLKVLTAIALLDCTDAGHRYTTKVVANGSALTLVGGGDPYLRSKSSAQHPEYPSMEELAKRTAAALKKAGTTKVTVNFDDTLFTGPDWNGAWPVDNYSDEVTPITSLWVDEGMINNSPW
;
A
#
# COMPACT_ATOMS: atom_id res chain seq x y z
N PRO A 1 1.98 -42.06 14.85
CA PRO A 1 1.17 -41.83 13.67
C PRO A 1 1.83 -40.71 12.86
N GLY A 2 2.48 -41.11 11.75
CA GLY A 2 3.20 -40.18 10.86
C GLY A 2 2.23 -39.30 10.11
N ARG A 3 2.45 -38.00 10.14
CA ARG A 3 1.81 -37.06 9.22
C ARG A 3 2.39 -37.30 7.85
N GLY A 4 1.56 -37.82 6.94
CA GLY A 4 1.89 -37.93 5.54
C GLY A 4 2.17 -36.52 4.98
N VAL A 5 3.40 -36.30 4.50
CA VAL A 5 3.75 -35.10 3.74
C VAL A 5 3.06 -35.24 2.38
N VAL A 6 2.02 -34.48 2.14
CA VAL A 6 1.44 -34.33 0.81
C VAL A 6 2.51 -33.62 -0.02
N ALA A 7 3.13 -34.32 -0.95
CA ALA A 7 4.04 -33.71 -1.91
C ALA A 7 3.26 -32.64 -2.69
N ALA A 8 3.72 -31.40 -2.65
CA ALA A 8 3.17 -30.36 -3.48
C ALA A 8 3.38 -30.77 -4.94
N VAL A 9 2.30 -30.90 -5.70
CA VAL A 9 2.37 -31.08 -7.14
C VAL A 9 2.98 -29.80 -7.70
N ALA A 10 4.14 -29.88 -8.31
CA ALA A 10 4.73 -28.75 -8.99
C ALA A 10 3.75 -28.23 -10.05
N PRO A 11 3.45 -26.93 -10.10
CA PRO A 11 2.59 -26.39 -11.13
C PRO A 11 3.21 -26.67 -12.49
N THR A 12 2.46 -27.31 -13.39
CA THR A 12 2.88 -27.51 -14.78
C THR A 12 2.75 -26.17 -15.49
N THR A 13 3.83 -25.65 -16.01
CA THR A 13 3.82 -24.43 -16.84
C THR A 13 2.98 -24.68 -18.09
N PRO A 14 1.95 -23.88 -18.37
CA PRO A 14 1.19 -24.02 -19.60
C PRO A 14 2.09 -23.72 -20.81
N SER A 15 1.91 -24.47 -21.90
CA SER A 15 2.61 -24.15 -23.16
C SER A 15 2.12 -22.80 -23.71
N ALA A 16 3.02 -21.98 -24.23
CA ALA A 16 2.72 -20.66 -24.78
C ALA A 16 1.62 -20.68 -25.87
N LYS A 17 1.67 -21.66 -26.79
CA LYS A 17 0.73 -21.74 -27.92
C LYS A 17 -0.75 -21.91 -27.50
N PRO A 18 -1.11 -22.89 -26.63
CA PRO A 18 -2.50 -23.02 -26.17
C PRO A 18 -2.99 -21.80 -25.37
N VAL A 19 -2.11 -21.18 -24.57
CA VAL A 19 -2.45 -19.98 -23.79
C VAL A 19 -2.75 -18.80 -24.73
N ALA A 20 -1.89 -18.52 -25.69
CA ALA A 20 -2.08 -17.45 -26.68
C ALA A 20 -3.38 -17.62 -27.47
N ALA A 21 -3.67 -18.82 -27.97
CA ALA A 21 -4.90 -19.10 -28.71
C ALA A 21 -6.16 -18.92 -27.85
N THR A 22 -6.11 -19.38 -26.61
CA THR A 22 -7.23 -19.25 -25.67
C THR A 22 -7.53 -17.78 -25.38
N ILE A 23 -6.52 -16.99 -25.10
CA ILE A 23 -6.67 -15.56 -24.82
C ILE A 23 -7.19 -14.81 -26.04
N ALA A 24 -6.58 -15.03 -27.22
CA ALA A 24 -7.02 -14.40 -28.45
C ALA A 24 -8.51 -14.69 -28.76
N ASN A 25 -8.95 -15.94 -28.56
CA ASN A 25 -10.35 -16.32 -28.73
C ASN A 25 -11.27 -15.65 -27.70
N ARG A 26 -10.84 -15.55 -26.44
CA ARG A 26 -11.60 -14.85 -25.39
C ARG A 26 -11.76 -13.38 -25.68
N VAL A 27 -10.69 -12.69 -26.05
CA VAL A 27 -10.70 -11.28 -26.45
C VAL A 27 -11.65 -11.05 -27.63
N LYS A 28 -11.59 -11.91 -28.64
CA LYS A 28 -12.46 -11.83 -29.82
C LYS A 28 -13.93 -12.08 -29.45
N SER A 29 -14.23 -13.06 -28.61
CA SER A 29 -15.62 -13.41 -28.21
C SER A 29 -16.19 -12.42 -27.22
N ALA A 30 -15.39 -11.70 -26.47
CA ALA A 30 -15.85 -10.66 -25.56
C ALA A 30 -16.39 -9.40 -26.29
N GLY A 31 -16.27 -9.35 -27.63
CA GLY A 31 -16.74 -8.19 -28.40
C GLY A 31 -16.06 -6.91 -27.93
N ALA A 32 -14.75 -6.96 -27.73
CA ALA A 32 -14.00 -5.85 -27.18
C ALA A 32 -14.41 -4.56 -27.88
N ALA A 33 -14.77 -3.54 -27.10
CA ALA A 33 -15.09 -2.21 -27.58
C ALA A 33 -13.98 -1.73 -28.53
N PRO A 34 -14.29 -0.90 -29.52
CA PRO A 34 -13.27 -0.40 -30.43
C PRO A 34 -12.17 0.30 -29.63
N GLY A 35 -11.01 -0.32 -29.60
CA GLY A 35 -9.86 0.14 -28.83
C GLY A 35 -8.64 -0.73 -29.07
N VAL A 36 -7.51 -0.27 -28.59
CA VAL A 36 -6.26 -1.03 -28.62
C VAL A 36 -6.09 -1.75 -27.29
N LEU A 37 -5.95 -3.07 -27.33
CA LEU A 37 -5.61 -3.86 -26.15
C LEU A 37 -4.09 -3.99 -26.03
N GLY A 38 -3.52 -3.47 -24.96
CA GLY A 38 -2.17 -3.81 -24.51
C GLY A 38 -2.23 -4.98 -23.53
N ALA A 39 -1.56 -6.07 -23.84
CA ALA A 39 -1.46 -7.22 -22.96
C ALA A 39 -0.11 -7.91 -23.10
N ASP A 40 0.46 -8.29 -21.96
CA ASP A 40 1.66 -9.13 -21.89
C ASP A 40 1.46 -10.17 -20.79
N ILE A 41 1.63 -11.44 -21.14
CA ILE A 41 1.52 -12.56 -20.21
C ILE A 41 2.82 -13.35 -20.30
N MET A 42 3.48 -13.47 -19.18
CA MET A 42 4.76 -14.15 -19.05
C MET A 42 4.67 -15.29 -18.05
N ASP A 43 5.46 -16.32 -18.25
CA ASP A 43 5.74 -17.31 -17.22
C ASP A 43 6.61 -16.67 -16.13
N ALA A 44 6.11 -16.68 -14.89
CA ALA A 44 6.78 -16.00 -13.78
C ALA A 44 8.09 -16.69 -13.35
N ALA A 45 8.27 -17.98 -13.67
CA ALA A 45 9.45 -18.74 -13.29
C ALA A 45 10.56 -18.65 -14.34
N THR A 46 10.19 -18.62 -15.62
CA THR A 46 11.13 -18.67 -16.74
C THR A 46 11.34 -17.33 -17.44
N GLY A 47 10.40 -16.38 -17.27
CA GLY A 47 10.37 -15.14 -18.04
C GLY A 47 9.91 -15.32 -19.49
N GLU A 48 9.46 -16.54 -19.87
CA GLU A 48 8.99 -16.80 -21.24
C GLU A 48 7.69 -16.04 -21.50
N THR A 49 7.62 -15.33 -22.63
CA THR A 49 6.40 -14.69 -23.07
C THR A 49 5.41 -15.72 -23.60
N LEU A 50 4.26 -15.83 -22.93
CA LEU A 50 3.18 -16.73 -23.32
C LEU A 50 2.19 -16.07 -24.28
N TYR A 51 1.98 -14.75 -24.16
CA TYR A 51 1.09 -13.99 -25.03
C TYR A 51 1.46 -12.51 -25.00
N GLN A 52 1.44 -11.86 -26.15
CA GLN A 52 1.57 -10.40 -26.28
C GLN A 52 0.56 -9.85 -27.28
N SER A 53 0.05 -8.67 -26.99
CA SER A 53 -0.79 -7.88 -27.90
C SER A 53 -0.58 -6.40 -27.65
N GLY A 54 -0.47 -5.59 -28.70
CA GLY A 54 -0.34 -4.15 -28.63
C GLY A 54 0.92 -3.64 -27.93
N GLN A 55 1.96 -4.44 -27.85
CA GLN A 55 3.21 -4.14 -27.12
C GLN A 55 3.94 -2.88 -27.61
N ASN A 56 3.71 -2.47 -28.87
CA ASN A 56 4.29 -1.26 -29.46
C ASN A 56 3.31 -0.07 -29.46
N SER A 57 2.13 -0.21 -28.86
CA SER A 57 1.14 0.85 -28.81
C SER A 57 1.36 1.69 -27.56
N LEU A 58 1.35 3.01 -27.70
CA LEU A 58 1.37 3.94 -26.59
C LEU A 58 -0.04 3.98 -25.99
N LEU A 59 -0.20 3.41 -24.83
CA LEU A 59 -1.47 3.33 -24.10
C LEU A 59 -1.35 4.07 -22.76
N THR A 60 -2.43 4.70 -22.34
CA THR A 60 -2.52 5.27 -21.01
C THR A 60 -2.53 4.14 -19.97
N PRO A 61 -1.54 4.05 -19.07
CA PRO A 61 -1.40 2.92 -18.16
C PRO A 61 -2.45 2.86 -17.08
N ALA A 62 -3.12 3.97 -16.78
CA ALA A 62 -4.05 4.10 -15.67
C ALA A 62 -3.45 3.49 -14.37
N SER A 63 -4.19 2.69 -13.62
CA SER A 63 -3.70 2.06 -12.37
C SER A 63 -2.56 1.07 -12.55
N ASN A 64 -2.24 0.64 -13.78
CA ASN A 64 -1.04 -0.17 -14.01
C ASN A 64 0.25 0.59 -13.67
N LEU A 65 0.21 1.92 -13.63
CA LEU A 65 1.34 2.74 -13.19
C LEU A 65 1.75 2.43 -11.73
N LYS A 66 0.83 1.95 -10.89
CA LYS A 66 1.12 1.53 -9.52
C LYS A 66 2.16 0.40 -9.44
N VAL A 67 2.27 -0.42 -10.51
CA VAL A 67 3.30 -1.48 -10.59
C VAL A 67 4.70 -0.85 -10.59
N LEU A 68 4.90 0.25 -11.32
CA LEU A 68 6.20 0.95 -11.31
C LEU A 68 6.52 1.55 -9.94
N THR A 69 5.52 2.11 -9.26
CA THR A 69 5.68 2.60 -7.88
C THR A 69 6.06 1.47 -6.93
N ALA A 70 5.41 0.31 -7.05
CA ALA A 70 5.73 -0.86 -6.23
C ALA A 70 7.15 -1.39 -6.50
N ILE A 71 7.57 -1.45 -7.76
CA ILE A 71 8.93 -1.86 -8.15
C ILE A 71 9.95 -0.88 -7.54
N ALA A 72 9.75 0.42 -7.72
CA ALA A 72 10.65 1.44 -7.18
C ALA A 72 10.75 1.37 -5.65
N LEU A 73 9.63 1.13 -4.97
CA LEU A 73 9.63 0.95 -3.52
C LEU A 73 10.43 -0.28 -3.09
N LEU A 74 10.22 -1.42 -3.74
CA LEU A 74 10.91 -2.68 -3.42
C LEU A 74 12.40 -2.67 -3.80
N ASP A 75 12.78 -1.84 -4.77
CA ASP A 75 14.19 -1.61 -5.12
C ASP A 75 14.92 -0.74 -4.09
N CYS A 76 14.19 0.20 -3.47
CA CYS A 76 14.73 1.13 -2.48
C CYS A 76 14.64 0.65 -1.03
N THR A 77 13.74 -0.32 -0.74
CA THR A 77 13.47 -0.78 0.63
C THR A 77 13.46 -2.30 0.72
N ASP A 78 13.82 -2.82 1.89
CA ASP A 78 13.61 -4.24 2.20
C ASP A 78 12.11 -4.55 2.25
N ALA A 79 11.69 -5.68 1.67
CA ALA A 79 10.29 -6.14 1.71
C ALA A 79 9.77 -6.39 3.15
N GLY A 80 10.67 -6.60 4.10
CA GLY A 80 10.37 -6.70 5.55
C GLY A 80 10.34 -5.37 6.28
N HIS A 81 10.61 -4.24 5.61
CA HIS A 81 10.62 -2.92 6.24
C HIS A 81 9.30 -2.61 6.94
N ARG A 82 9.41 -1.98 8.12
CA ARG A 82 8.24 -1.54 8.91
C ARG A 82 8.37 -0.06 9.21
N TYR A 83 7.32 0.68 8.91
CA TYR A 83 7.18 2.07 9.31
C TYR A 83 6.74 2.13 10.77
N THR A 84 7.26 3.08 11.54
CA THR A 84 7.00 3.13 12.97
C THR A 84 6.61 4.52 13.43
N THR A 85 5.35 4.69 13.79
CA THR A 85 4.89 5.85 14.55
C THR A 85 5.13 5.61 16.04
N LYS A 86 5.71 6.58 16.71
CA LYS A 86 6.15 6.43 18.11
C LYS A 86 5.85 7.66 18.95
N VAL A 87 5.79 7.48 20.26
CA VAL A 87 5.78 8.58 21.24
C VAL A 87 7.13 8.65 21.92
N VAL A 88 7.76 9.82 21.90
CA VAL A 88 9.01 10.13 22.58
C VAL A 88 8.69 11.02 23.76
N ALA A 89 9.22 10.67 24.95
CA ALA A 89 9.03 11.45 26.17
C ALA A 89 10.33 12.18 26.56
N ASN A 90 10.21 13.46 26.91
CA ASN A 90 11.24 14.25 27.55
C ASN A 90 10.63 14.92 28.80
N GLY A 91 10.82 14.31 29.96
CA GLY A 91 10.10 14.69 31.17
C GLY A 91 8.58 14.54 31.00
N SER A 92 7.85 15.63 31.18
CA SER A 92 6.40 15.70 30.97
C SER A 92 5.99 16.09 29.54
N ALA A 93 6.94 16.39 28.66
CA ALA A 93 6.66 16.66 27.26
C ALA A 93 6.70 15.37 26.46
N LEU A 94 5.61 15.07 25.75
CA LEU A 94 5.51 13.96 24.81
C LEU A 94 5.53 14.52 23.39
N THR A 95 6.22 13.83 22.49
CA THR A 95 6.14 14.13 21.06
C THR A 95 5.69 12.86 20.33
N LEU A 96 4.55 12.95 19.64
CA LEU A 96 4.09 11.95 18.70
C LEU A 96 4.84 12.14 17.39
N VAL A 97 5.65 11.15 17.01
CA VAL A 97 6.50 11.22 15.82
C VAL A 97 5.92 10.32 14.74
N GLY A 98 5.55 10.91 13.62
CA GLY A 98 5.03 10.21 12.46
C GLY A 98 6.11 9.37 11.77
N GLY A 99 5.80 8.13 11.46
CA GLY A 99 6.72 7.19 10.82
C GLY A 99 6.43 6.90 9.35
N GLY A 100 5.43 7.57 8.76
CA GLY A 100 5.06 7.35 7.37
C GLY A 100 4.26 6.05 7.15
N ASP A 101 3.59 5.54 8.18
CA ASP A 101 2.78 4.32 8.08
C ASP A 101 1.40 4.64 7.46
N PRO A 102 1.11 4.12 6.24
CA PRO A 102 -0.16 4.39 5.57
C PRO A 102 -1.35 3.62 6.15
N TYR A 103 -1.11 2.65 7.02
CA TYR A 103 -2.16 1.85 7.65
C TYR A 103 -2.49 2.26 9.08
N LEU A 104 -1.93 3.37 9.57
CA LEU A 104 -2.20 3.87 10.90
C LEU A 104 -3.66 4.32 11.01
N ARG A 105 -4.41 3.71 11.92
CA ARG A 105 -5.83 4.02 12.17
C ARG A 105 -6.01 4.79 13.46
N SER A 106 -7.09 5.57 13.56
CA SER A 106 -7.47 6.23 14.81
C SER A 106 -7.87 5.22 15.87
N LYS A 107 -8.62 4.17 15.47
CA LYS A 107 -9.14 3.12 16.36
C LYS A 107 -8.68 1.74 15.93
N SER A 108 -8.58 0.85 16.89
CA SER A 108 -8.35 -0.58 16.62
C SER A 108 -9.55 -1.19 15.92
N SER A 109 -9.30 -2.09 14.97
CA SER A 109 -10.31 -2.79 14.19
C SER A 109 -10.25 -4.28 14.47
N ALA A 110 -11.41 -4.89 14.74
CA ALA A 110 -11.51 -6.34 14.87
C ALA A 110 -11.40 -7.07 13.52
N GLN A 111 -11.74 -6.39 12.42
CA GLN A 111 -11.62 -6.92 11.05
C GLN A 111 -10.17 -6.86 10.54
N HIS A 112 -9.39 -5.90 11.04
CA HIS A 112 -8.00 -5.67 10.65
C HIS A 112 -7.12 -5.50 11.90
N PRO A 113 -6.95 -6.56 12.70
CA PRO A 113 -6.14 -6.51 13.94
C PRO A 113 -4.64 -6.28 13.66
N GLU A 114 -4.20 -6.50 12.42
CA GLU A 114 -2.83 -6.25 11.96
C GLU A 114 -2.52 -4.78 11.75
N TYR A 115 -3.52 -3.91 11.62
CA TYR A 115 -3.29 -2.48 11.42
C TYR A 115 -3.00 -1.78 12.76
N PRO A 116 -1.95 -0.96 12.82
CA PRO A 116 -1.64 -0.20 14.02
C PRO A 116 -2.70 0.88 14.26
N SER A 117 -2.91 1.23 15.54
CA SER A 117 -3.86 2.27 15.88
C SER A 117 -3.33 3.28 16.88
N MET A 118 -3.78 4.52 16.74
CA MET A 118 -3.54 5.59 17.70
C MET A 118 -4.12 5.25 19.08
N GLU A 119 -5.27 4.58 19.11
CA GLU A 119 -5.89 4.12 20.34
C GLU A 119 -4.97 3.19 21.15
N GLU A 120 -4.35 2.21 20.51
CA GLU A 120 -3.42 1.29 21.16
C GLU A 120 -2.12 1.99 21.58
N LEU A 121 -1.59 2.88 20.72
CA LEU A 121 -0.43 3.69 21.05
C LEU A 121 -0.69 4.57 22.28
N ALA A 122 -1.86 5.20 22.34
CA ALA A 122 -2.28 6.01 23.49
C ALA A 122 -2.43 5.18 24.77
N LYS A 123 -3.04 3.99 24.72
CA LYS A 123 -3.16 3.07 25.85
C LYS A 123 -1.78 2.66 26.39
N ARG A 124 -0.87 2.28 25.52
CA ARG A 124 0.50 1.90 25.87
C ARG A 124 1.27 3.08 26.49
N THR A 125 1.12 4.26 25.91
CA THR A 125 1.75 5.49 26.43
C THR A 125 1.20 5.84 27.82
N ALA A 126 -0.11 5.81 28.00
CA ALA A 126 -0.74 6.06 29.30
C ALA A 126 -0.30 5.06 30.38
N ALA A 127 -0.18 3.78 30.03
CA ALA A 127 0.33 2.76 30.95
C ALA A 127 1.77 3.03 31.37
N ALA A 128 2.64 3.42 30.42
CA ALA A 128 4.01 3.79 30.70
C ALA A 128 4.13 5.03 31.61
N LEU A 129 3.34 6.05 31.36
CA LEU A 129 3.28 7.27 32.17
C LEU A 129 2.80 6.96 33.60
N LYS A 130 1.76 6.14 33.73
CA LYS A 130 1.26 5.71 35.05
C LYS A 130 2.34 4.97 35.83
N LYS A 131 3.09 4.07 35.19
CA LYS A 131 4.21 3.36 35.80
C LYS A 131 5.33 4.31 36.24
N ALA A 132 5.55 5.40 35.47
CA ALA A 132 6.52 6.45 35.80
C ALA A 132 6.01 7.48 36.81
N GLY A 133 4.78 7.36 37.31
CA GLY A 133 4.17 8.34 38.24
C GLY A 133 3.83 9.69 37.60
N THR A 134 3.83 9.79 36.27
CA THR A 134 3.55 11.04 35.55
C THR A 134 2.05 11.16 35.28
N THR A 135 1.42 12.21 35.79
CA THR A 135 -0.05 12.42 35.68
C THR A 135 -0.45 13.60 34.81
N LYS A 136 0.49 14.47 34.45
CA LYS A 136 0.26 15.60 33.56
C LYS A 136 1.34 15.62 32.48
N VAL A 137 0.93 15.79 31.24
CA VAL A 137 1.82 15.84 30.09
C VAL A 137 1.38 16.93 29.12
N THR A 138 2.34 17.46 28.38
CA THR A 138 2.09 18.25 27.18
C THR A 138 2.33 17.33 25.97
N VAL A 139 1.41 17.34 25.02
CA VAL A 139 1.54 16.52 23.81
C VAL A 139 1.85 17.43 22.61
N ASN A 140 2.93 17.14 21.95
CA ASN A 140 3.35 17.73 20.69
C ASN A 140 3.31 16.67 19.61
N PHE A 141 3.43 17.05 18.35
CA PHE A 141 3.62 16.12 17.25
C PHE A 141 4.80 16.57 16.36
N ASP A 142 5.32 15.60 15.61
CA ASP A 142 6.38 15.78 14.62
C ASP A 142 6.01 14.95 13.38
N ASP A 143 5.73 15.63 12.29
CA ASP A 143 5.41 15.08 10.98
C ASP A 143 6.45 15.46 9.92
N THR A 144 7.64 15.88 10.35
CA THR A 144 8.70 16.44 9.49
C THR A 144 9.56 15.39 8.76
N LEU A 145 9.23 14.10 8.89
CA LEU A 145 10.00 13.03 8.24
C LEU A 145 10.00 13.18 6.71
N PHE A 146 8.88 13.59 6.13
CA PHE A 146 8.80 13.83 4.69
C PHE A 146 9.17 15.28 4.37
N THR A 147 9.86 15.45 3.24
CA THR A 147 10.23 16.77 2.72
C THR A 147 9.59 17.00 1.36
N GLY A 148 9.28 18.25 1.05
CA GLY A 148 8.61 18.62 -0.19
C GLY A 148 7.12 18.89 0.01
N PRO A 149 6.37 19.06 -1.09
CA PRO A 149 4.94 19.30 -1.02
C PRO A 149 4.19 18.04 -0.60
N ASP A 150 3.15 18.21 0.20
CA ASP A 150 2.23 17.17 0.63
C ASP A 150 1.17 16.81 -0.43
N TRP A 151 1.12 17.57 -1.51
CA TRP A 151 0.23 17.41 -2.65
C TRP A 151 1.00 17.45 -3.96
N ASN A 152 0.64 16.58 -4.91
CA ASN A 152 1.23 16.63 -6.24
C ASN A 152 0.67 17.82 -7.03
N GLY A 153 1.54 18.78 -7.35
CA GLY A 153 1.15 20.01 -8.06
C GLY A 153 0.60 19.79 -9.48
N ALA A 154 0.75 18.61 -10.06
CA ALA A 154 0.14 18.23 -11.33
C ALA A 154 -1.32 17.76 -11.17
N TRP A 155 -1.80 17.55 -9.95
CA TRP A 155 -3.16 17.14 -9.67
C TRP A 155 -4.03 18.36 -9.34
N PRO A 156 -5.03 18.72 -10.20
CA PRO A 156 -5.99 19.76 -9.85
C PRO A 156 -6.77 19.35 -8.59
N VAL A 157 -6.79 20.24 -7.61
CA VAL A 157 -7.47 20.00 -6.32
C VAL A 157 -8.94 19.63 -6.54
N ASP A 158 -9.63 20.37 -7.42
CA ASP A 158 -11.06 20.16 -7.71
C ASP A 158 -11.39 18.77 -8.26
N ASN A 159 -10.40 18.06 -8.83
CA ASN A 159 -10.61 16.76 -9.45
C ASN A 159 -10.22 15.58 -8.56
N TYR A 160 -9.37 15.81 -7.55
CA TYR A 160 -8.77 14.74 -6.75
C TYR A 160 -8.98 14.89 -5.25
N SER A 161 -9.59 15.99 -4.79
CA SER A 161 -9.85 16.23 -3.36
C SER A 161 -10.75 15.16 -2.73
N ASP A 162 -11.61 14.52 -3.52
CA ASP A 162 -12.49 13.45 -3.05
C ASP A 162 -11.80 12.08 -3.01
N GLU A 163 -10.61 11.95 -3.62
CA GLU A 163 -9.91 10.68 -3.80
C GLU A 163 -8.58 10.59 -3.05
N VAL A 164 -7.95 11.73 -2.81
CA VAL A 164 -6.64 11.81 -2.13
C VAL A 164 -6.64 12.91 -1.10
N THR A 165 -5.92 12.67 -0.02
CA THR A 165 -5.64 13.67 1.02
C THR A 165 -4.18 14.10 0.96
N PRO A 166 -3.80 15.26 1.53
CA PRO A 166 -2.40 15.62 1.72
C PRO A 166 -1.64 14.52 2.44
N ILE A 167 -0.44 14.20 1.96
CA ILE A 167 0.39 13.12 2.49
C ILE A 167 1.41 13.70 3.48
N THR A 168 1.31 13.26 4.73
CA THR A 168 2.27 13.59 5.79
C THR A 168 2.83 12.33 6.42
N SER A 169 3.90 12.44 7.18
CA SER A 169 4.48 11.29 7.89
C SER A 169 3.65 10.83 9.08
N LEU A 170 2.74 11.67 9.56
CA LEU A 170 1.72 11.34 10.56
C LEU A 170 0.34 11.33 9.90
N TRP A 171 0.05 10.27 9.20
CA TRP A 171 -1.13 10.14 8.34
C TRP A 171 -2.09 9.09 8.91
N VAL A 172 -3.12 9.54 9.62
CA VAL A 172 -4.07 8.71 10.34
C VAL A 172 -5.36 8.58 9.54
N ASP A 173 -5.93 7.38 9.45
CA ASP A 173 -7.15 7.08 8.69
C ASP A 173 -7.08 7.59 7.24
N GLU A 174 -5.92 7.45 6.60
CA GLU A 174 -5.68 7.94 5.24
C GLU A 174 -5.91 9.46 5.08
N GLY A 175 -5.67 10.22 6.17
CA GLY A 175 -5.90 11.65 6.21
C GLY A 175 -7.38 12.07 6.18
N MET A 176 -8.31 11.11 6.29
CA MET A 176 -9.75 11.38 6.22
C MET A 176 -10.29 11.89 7.55
N ILE A 177 -11.24 12.82 7.50
CA ILE A 177 -12.02 13.29 8.64
C ILE A 177 -13.47 12.82 8.44
N ASN A 178 -13.99 12.01 9.36
CA ASN A 178 -15.34 11.46 9.27
C ASN A 178 -15.65 10.73 7.95
N ASN A 179 -14.69 9.96 7.43
CA ASN A 179 -14.74 9.28 6.14
C ASN A 179 -14.86 10.23 4.93
N SER A 180 -14.40 11.46 5.07
CA SER A 180 -14.28 12.43 3.98
C SER A 180 -12.85 12.92 3.90
N PRO A 181 -12.29 13.15 2.72
CA PRO A 181 -10.95 13.70 2.55
C PRO A 181 -10.78 15.12 3.12
N TRP A 182 -11.88 15.87 3.25
CA TRP A 182 -11.92 17.26 3.74
C TRP A 182 -13.19 17.52 4.57
#